data_4c26867397f4a6a339447638b57fbf03
#
_entry.id   4c26867397f4a6a339447638b57fbf03
#
_cell.length_a   1.000
_cell.length_b   1.000
_cell.length_c   1.000
_cell.angle_alpha   90.00
_cell.angle_beta   90.00
_cell.angle_gamma   90.00
#
_symmetry.space_group_name_H-M   'P 1'
#
loop_
_entity.id
_entity.type
_entity.pdbx_description
1 polymer ?
#
loop_
_entity_poly.entity_id
_entity_poly.type
_entity_poly.pdbx_seq_one_letter_code
_entity_poly.pdbx_strand_id
1 'polypeptide(L)'
;MANVDGSWNTVTKTPMGDQQAVLSVSSSGGTFTGGFVGAMGSVDVKDGKVDGDTLSWVMDITVPMALTLTCEATVDGDSINGTVTAGAFGSFPLTGTRA
;
A
#
# COMPACT_ATOMS: atom_id res chain seq x y z
N MET A 1 -8.42 7.48 -17.18
CA MET A 1 -8.44 7.15 -15.74
C MET A 1 -7.80 5.79 -15.53
N ALA A 2 -6.88 5.68 -14.59
CA ALA A 2 -6.33 4.39 -14.25
C ALA A 2 -7.38 3.53 -13.52
N ASN A 3 -7.35 2.23 -13.77
CA ASN A 3 -8.16 1.29 -13.02
C ASN A 3 -7.35 0.86 -11.79
N VAL A 4 -7.73 1.39 -10.63
CA VAL A 4 -7.03 1.10 -9.39
C VAL A 4 -7.50 -0.18 -8.72
N ASP A 5 -8.67 -0.71 -9.12
CA ASP A 5 -9.23 -1.92 -8.53
C ASP A 5 -8.43 -3.16 -8.90
N GLY A 6 -8.39 -4.12 -8.01
CA GLY A 6 -7.75 -5.40 -8.22
C GLY A 6 -6.67 -5.69 -7.21
N SER A 7 -5.80 -6.61 -7.56
CA SER A 7 -4.68 -6.99 -6.71
C SER A 7 -3.37 -6.53 -7.31
N TRP A 8 -2.46 -6.11 -6.46
CA TRP A 8 -1.16 -5.60 -6.86
C TRP A 8 -0.07 -6.35 -6.11
N ASN A 9 0.92 -6.86 -6.84
CA ASN A 9 2.11 -7.44 -6.24
C ASN A 9 3.07 -6.29 -5.93
N THR A 10 3.28 -6.00 -4.66
CA THR A 10 4.07 -4.86 -4.24
C THR A 10 5.35 -5.29 -3.53
N VAL A 11 6.36 -4.44 -3.63
CA VAL A 11 7.62 -4.59 -2.91
C VAL A 11 7.92 -3.26 -2.22
N THR A 12 8.12 -3.31 -0.92
CA THR A 12 8.57 -2.15 -0.14
C THR A 12 10.03 -2.37 0.24
N LYS A 13 10.88 -1.42 -0.12
CA LYS A 13 12.30 -1.50 0.20
C LYS A 13 12.54 -0.92 1.58
N THR A 14 13.01 -1.74 2.50
CA THR A 14 13.28 -1.35 3.88
C THR A 14 14.72 -1.65 4.25
N PRO A 15 15.24 -1.07 5.35
CA PRO A 15 16.58 -1.42 5.85
C PRO A 15 16.75 -2.90 6.19
N MET A 16 15.64 -3.60 6.43
CA MET A 16 15.64 -5.03 6.72
C MET A 16 15.53 -5.90 5.47
N GLY A 17 15.57 -5.28 4.29
CA GLY A 17 15.43 -5.96 3.02
C GLY A 17 14.10 -5.67 2.34
N ASP A 18 13.87 -6.28 1.18
CA ASP A 18 12.65 -6.09 0.42
C ASP A 18 11.51 -6.87 1.06
N GLN A 19 10.39 -6.19 1.27
CA GLN A 19 9.17 -6.80 1.80
C GLN A 19 8.15 -6.93 0.68
N GLN A 20 7.79 -8.16 0.34
CA GLN A 20 6.81 -8.45 -0.70
C GLN A 20 5.43 -8.61 -0.07
N ALA A 21 4.44 -8.04 -0.72
CA ALA A 21 3.06 -8.14 -0.26
C ALA A 21 2.09 -7.96 -1.43
N VAL A 22 0.86 -8.43 -1.23
CA VAL A 22 -0.23 -8.23 -2.19
C VAL A 22 -1.18 -7.19 -1.61
N LEU A 23 -1.37 -6.11 -2.35
CA LEU A 23 -2.35 -5.08 -2.02
C LEU A 23 -3.63 -5.35 -2.80
N SER A 24 -4.73 -5.50 -2.10
CA SER A 24 -6.05 -5.64 -2.71
C SER A 24 -6.77 -4.31 -2.62
N VAL A 25 -7.37 -3.87 -3.71
CA VAL A 25 -8.07 -2.58 -3.80
C VAL A 25 -9.47 -2.78 -4.35
N SER A 26 -10.44 -2.27 -3.64
CA SER A 26 -11.83 -2.23 -4.08
C SER A 26 -12.35 -0.80 -3.89
N SER A 27 -12.42 -0.04 -4.97
CA SER A 27 -12.78 1.37 -4.90
C SER A 27 -14.28 1.59 -5.00
N SER A 28 -14.75 2.66 -4.37
CA SER A 28 -16.16 3.08 -4.44
C SER A 28 -16.21 4.58 -4.15
N GLY A 29 -16.45 5.36 -5.20
CA GLY A 29 -16.73 6.80 -5.06
C GLY A 29 -15.65 7.61 -4.36
N GLY A 30 -14.41 7.50 -4.70
CA GLY A 30 -13.33 8.29 -4.12
C GLY A 30 -12.71 7.71 -2.85
N THR A 31 -13.19 6.54 -2.41
CA THR A 31 -12.59 5.79 -1.30
C THR A 31 -12.30 4.38 -1.77
N PHE A 32 -11.50 3.64 -1.01
CA PHE A 32 -11.33 2.22 -1.28
C PHE A 32 -11.16 1.44 0.03
N THR A 33 -11.48 0.16 -0.07
CA THR A 33 -11.22 -0.80 1.00
C THR A 33 -10.31 -1.89 0.44
N GLY A 34 -9.72 -2.66 1.31
CA GLY A 34 -8.88 -3.76 0.91
C GLY A 34 -7.96 -4.22 2.01
N GLY A 35 -6.92 -4.93 1.62
CA GLY A 35 -5.96 -5.47 2.56
C GLY A 35 -4.57 -5.54 1.95
N PHE A 36 -3.60 -5.67 2.82
CA PHE A 36 -2.20 -5.78 2.47
C PHE A 36 -1.69 -7.08 3.09
N VAL A 37 -1.41 -8.07 2.27
CA VAL A 37 -1.04 -9.42 2.72
C VAL A 37 0.40 -9.70 2.35
N GLY A 38 1.21 -9.96 3.34
CA GLY A 38 2.63 -10.24 3.15
C GLY A 38 3.12 -11.39 4.01
N ALA A 39 4.44 -11.59 4.03
CA ALA A 39 5.06 -12.67 4.80
C ALA A 39 4.80 -12.56 6.30
N MET A 40 4.53 -11.36 6.79
CA MET A 40 4.28 -11.09 8.20
C MET A 40 2.81 -11.12 8.57
N GLY A 41 1.94 -11.53 7.66
CA GLY A 41 0.50 -11.61 7.89
C GLY A 41 -0.28 -10.63 7.04
N SER A 42 -1.51 -10.34 7.43
CA SER A 42 -2.38 -9.44 6.70
C SER A 42 -2.73 -8.23 7.54
N VAL A 43 -2.88 -7.09 6.86
CA VAL A 43 -3.25 -5.82 7.48
C VAL A 43 -4.39 -5.21 6.68
N ASP A 44 -5.43 -4.77 7.36
CA ASP A 44 -6.54 -4.08 6.69
C ASP A 44 -6.16 -2.65 6.36
N VAL A 45 -6.55 -2.20 5.18
CA VAL A 45 -6.41 -0.81 4.76
C VAL A 45 -7.44 0.04 5.51
N LYS A 46 -6.98 1.14 6.09
CA LYS A 46 -7.83 2.11 6.77
C LYS A 46 -7.76 3.45 6.05
N ASP A 47 -8.85 4.19 6.09
CA ASP A 47 -8.94 5.53 5.51
C ASP A 47 -8.46 5.58 4.06
N GLY A 48 -8.77 4.56 3.30
CA GLY A 48 -8.40 4.46 1.90
C GLY A 48 -9.10 5.53 1.06
N LYS A 49 -8.31 6.27 0.29
CA LYS A 49 -8.82 7.32 -0.59
C LYS A 49 -8.27 7.16 -1.99
N VAL A 50 -9.09 7.47 -2.96
CA VAL A 50 -8.72 7.46 -4.37
C VAL A 50 -8.89 8.88 -4.91
N ASP A 51 -7.83 9.43 -5.44
CA ASP A 51 -7.86 10.74 -6.09
C ASP A 51 -7.23 10.61 -7.48
N GLY A 52 -8.08 10.39 -8.49
CA GLY A 52 -7.60 10.10 -9.82
C GLY A 52 -6.81 8.79 -9.84
N ASP A 53 -5.52 8.88 -10.12
CA ASP A 53 -4.62 7.74 -10.18
C ASP A 53 -3.86 7.53 -8.87
N THR A 54 -4.12 8.34 -7.86
CA THR A 54 -3.40 8.29 -6.59
C THR A 54 -4.23 7.62 -5.53
N LEU A 55 -3.61 6.66 -4.83
CA LEU A 55 -4.18 5.98 -3.67
C LEU A 55 -3.47 6.47 -2.42
N SER A 56 -4.22 6.69 -1.37
CA SER A 56 -3.65 6.95 -0.04
C SER A 56 -4.41 6.14 0.99
N TRP A 57 -3.67 5.62 1.98
CA TRP A 57 -4.28 4.80 3.02
C TRP A 57 -3.38 4.76 4.25
N VAL A 58 -3.95 4.24 5.33
CA VAL A 58 -3.27 4.06 6.60
C VAL A 58 -3.35 2.59 6.99
N MET A 59 -2.27 2.05 7.54
CA MET A 59 -2.23 0.70 8.06
C MET A 59 -1.65 0.73 9.47
N ASP A 60 -2.26 -0.06 10.37
CA ASP A 60 -1.70 -0.28 11.70
C ASP A 60 -1.08 -1.66 11.74
N ILE A 61 0.21 -1.72 11.99
CA ILE A 61 0.92 -2.99 12.15
C ILE A 61 1.30 -3.19 13.61
N THR A 62 1.44 -4.45 13.99
CA THR A 62 1.79 -4.82 15.37
C THR A 62 3.11 -5.56 15.47
N VAL A 63 3.65 -6.00 14.35
CA VAL A 63 4.90 -6.79 14.27
C VAL A 63 5.88 -6.08 13.35
N PRO A 64 7.14 -5.90 13.73
CA PRO A 64 7.78 -6.26 14.99
C PRO A 64 7.36 -5.39 16.17
N MET A 65 6.77 -4.24 15.89
CA MET A 65 6.23 -3.34 16.93
C MET A 65 5.01 -2.62 16.40
N ALA A 66 4.20 -2.08 17.29
CA ALA A 66 3.01 -1.32 16.89
C ALA A 66 3.41 -0.03 16.20
N LEU A 67 3.01 0.11 14.93
CA LEU A 67 3.29 1.27 14.11
C LEU A 67 2.09 1.62 13.26
N THR A 68 1.89 2.91 13.04
CA THR A 68 0.93 3.38 12.04
C THR A 68 1.70 3.78 10.80
N LEU A 69 1.38 3.14 9.68
CA LEU A 69 2.01 3.43 8.39
C LEU A 69 1.06 4.27 7.56
N THR A 70 1.58 5.37 7.04
CA THR A 70 0.85 6.21 6.07
C THR A 70 1.40 5.91 4.70
N CYS A 71 0.54 5.47 3.79
CA CYS A 71 0.95 5.03 2.47
C CYS A 71 0.32 5.90 1.40
N GLU A 72 1.08 6.14 0.35
CA GLU A 72 0.61 6.85 -0.82
C GLU A 72 1.23 6.21 -2.06
N ALA A 73 0.42 6.01 -3.09
CA ALA A 73 0.91 5.39 -4.32
C ALA A 73 0.15 5.94 -5.52
N THR A 74 0.83 5.94 -6.66
CA THR A 74 0.24 6.35 -7.94
C THR A 74 0.22 5.15 -8.88
N VAL A 75 -0.93 4.92 -9.50
CA VAL A 75 -1.13 3.86 -10.47
C VAL A 75 -0.89 4.40 -11.86
N ASP A 76 -0.09 3.67 -12.63
CA ASP A 76 0.21 3.99 -14.03
C ASP A 76 0.08 2.71 -14.85
N GLY A 77 -1.11 2.51 -15.45
CA GLY A 77 -1.41 1.27 -16.18
C GLY A 77 -1.39 0.07 -15.25
N ASP A 78 -0.42 -0.82 -15.47
CA ASP A 78 -0.25 -2.03 -14.68
C ASP A 78 0.85 -1.89 -13.60
N SER A 79 1.34 -0.67 -13.39
CA SER A 79 2.37 -0.39 -12.40
C SER A 79 1.83 0.48 -11.28
N ILE A 80 2.39 0.29 -10.09
CA ILE A 80 2.08 1.14 -8.94
C ILE A 80 3.39 1.56 -8.29
N ASN A 81 3.51 2.83 -7.94
CA ASN A 81 4.69 3.40 -7.32
C ASN A 81 4.28 4.35 -6.20
N GLY A 82 4.93 4.25 -5.08
CA GLY A 82 4.58 5.10 -3.97
C GLY A 82 5.57 5.08 -2.84
N THR A 83 5.10 5.48 -1.69
CA THR A 83 5.91 5.63 -0.49
C THR A 83 5.14 5.13 0.72
N VAL A 84 5.83 4.42 1.59
CA VAL A 84 5.33 4.03 2.91
C VAL A 84 6.06 4.87 3.94
N THR A 85 5.33 5.63 4.72
CA THR A 85 5.89 6.47 5.77
C THR A 85 5.63 5.84 7.13
N ALA A 86 6.71 5.57 7.86
CA ALA A 86 6.66 4.88 9.15
C ALA A 86 6.99 5.82 10.30
N GLY A 87 6.51 7.06 10.26
CA GLY A 87 6.73 8.04 11.32
C GLY A 87 8.21 8.31 11.55
N ALA A 88 8.68 8.06 12.76
CA ALA A 88 10.07 8.31 13.16
C ALA A 88 11.09 7.44 12.41
N PHE A 89 10.66 6.36 11.77
CA PHE A 89 11.54 5.48 11.01
C PHE A 89 11.77 5.94 9.58
N GLY A 90 11.10 7.01 9.15
CA GLY A 90 11.27 7.57 7.81
C GLY A 90 10.32 6.98 6.79
N SER A 91 10.67 7.18 5.52
CA SER A 91 9.84 6.75 4.40
C SER A 91 10.59 5.75 3.54
N PHE A 92 9.86 4.79 2.98
CA PHE A 92 10.44 3.73 2.16
C PHE A 92 9.70 3.68 0.83
N PRO A 93 10.42 3.44 -0.29
CA PRO A 93 9.75 3.34 -1.58
C PRO A 93 8.95 2.04 -1.68
N LEU A 94 7.79 2.15 -2.31
CA LEU A 94 6.93 1.02 -2.63
C LEU A 94 6.75 0.98 -4.13
N THR A 95 6.95 -0.19 -4.72
CA THR A 95 6.73 -0.40 -6.14
C THR A 95 5.94 -1.68 -6.33
N GLY A 96 5.25 -1.79 -7.45
CA GLY A 96 4.51 -3.01 -7.73
C GLY A 96 3.97 -3.06 -9.13
N THR A 97 3.38 -4.21 -9.43
CA THR A 97 2.71 -4.47 -10.70
C THR A 97 1.39 -5.17 -10.43
N ARG A 98 0.49 -5.10 -11.40
CA ARG A 98 -0.80 -5.77 -11.28
C ARG A 98 -0.61 -7.29 -11.22
N ALA A 99 -1.27 -7.89 -10.26
CA ALA A 99 -1.21 -9.34 -10.07
C ALA A 99 -2.01 -10.08 -11.12
#